data_15a1e3e980358aa6da1d6579f35e6966
#
_entry.id   15a1e3e980358aa6da1d6579f35e6966
#
_cell.length_a   1.000
_cell.length_b   1.000
_cell.length_c   1.000
_cell.angle_alpha   90.00
_cell.angle_beta   90.00
_cell.angle_gamma   90.00
#
_symmetry.space_group_name_H-M   'P 1'
#
loop_
_entity.id
_entity.type
_entity.pdbx_description
1 polymer ?
#
loop_
_entity_poly.entity_id
_entity_poly.type
_entity_poly.pdbx_seq_one_letter_code
_entity_poly.pdbx_strand_id
1 'polypeptide(L)'
;MKPEDVQAVRILLQNLLPLELIEHILEEAEYWPRIHAERTSNIIVRTRHQNKYKAAWCYLLSPPLPAEGNDMLQKARRVTIKIQAHDQGWVNDPSAGAWSWFEAIIIKPHDTQKLSWFSTALEAATDVFSADSDLPFVDPLCDFTRWHINENALADECKQSHSVVWTREAEDLEFSNADGPKGREDGHELVRSLKPGDRIALLALAQYPSWENHVFSASIDIEYAA
;
A
#
# COMPACT_ATOMS: atom_id res chain seq x y z
N MET A 1 6.97 8.33 14.05
CA MET A 1 7.82 9.47 14.47
C MET A 1 7.42 10.67 13.65
N LYS A 2 7.35 11.86 14.24
CA LYS A 2 6.99 13.08 13.50
C LYS A 2 8.26 13.76 12.96
N PRO A 3 8.18 14.52 11.86
CA PRO A 3 9.33 15.28 11.34
C PRO A 3 9.94 16.22 12.39
N GLU A 4 9.10 16.83 13.23
CA GLU A 4 9.54 17.75 14.28
C GLU A 4 10.41 17.06 15.34
N ASP A 5 10.13 15.78 15.65
CA ASP A 5 10.92 15.01 16.61
C ASP A 5 12.33 14.75 16.07
N VAL A 6 12.43 14.39 14.77
CA VAL A 6 13.73 14.19 14.11
C VAL A 6 14.53 15.49 14.06
N GLN A 7 13.89 16.58 13.71
CA GLN A 7 14.52 17.90 13.66
C GLN A 7 15.01 18.36 15.05
N ALA A 8 14.23 18.10 16.10
CA ALA A 8 14.65 18.44 17.47
C ALA A 8 15.92 17.66 17.88
N VAL A 9 15.98 16.36 17.56
CA VAL A 9 17.19 15.55 17.81
C VAL A 9 18.38 16.06 17.00
N ARG A 10 18.17 16.41 15.72
CA ARG A 10 19.21 16.98 14.86
C ARG A 10 19.79 18.26 15.47
N ILE A 11 18.95 19.19 15.93
CA ILE A 11 19.38 20.45 16.58
C ILE A 11 20.17 20.17 17.86
N LEU A 12 19.75 19.24 18.68
CA LEU A 12 20.49 18.87 19.90
C LEU A 12 21.88 18.32 19.56
N LEU A 13 21.99 17.45 18.55
CA LEU A 13 23.27 16.87 18.15
C LEU A 13 24.19 17.87 17.46
N GLN A 14 23.68 18.91 16.78
CA GLN A 14 24.47 19.94 16.11
C GLN A 14 25.35 20.76 17.09
N ASN A 15 25.00 20.79 18.37
CA ASN A 15 25.84 21.41 19.39
C ASN A 15 27.07 20.57 19.77
N LEU A 16 27.12 19.30 19.34
CA LEU A 16 28.15 18.35 19.79
C LEU A 16 28.92 17.73 18.62
N LEU A 17 28.31 17.64 17.44
CA LEU A 17 28.83 16.87 16.31
C LEU A 17 28.72 17.64 14.99
N PRO A 18 29.63 17.40 14.03
CA PRO A 18 29.46 17.83 12.65
C PRO A 18 28.22 17.24 12.01
N LEU A 19 27.64 17.96 11.02
CA LEU A 19 26.39 17.58 10.36
C LEU A 19 26.46 16.20 9.71
N GLU A 20 27.59 15.87 9.11
CA GLU A 20 27.81 14.58 8.42
C GLU A 20 27.70 13.39 9.38
N LEU A 21 28.18 13.54 10.61
CA LEU A 21 28.07 12.50 11.64
C LEU A 21 26.64 12.40 12.18
N ILE A 22 25.94 13.51 12.27
CA ILE A 22 24.55 13.54 12.71
C ILE A 22 23.67 12.78 11.71
N GLU A 23 23.80 13.07 10.42
CA GLU A 23 23.04 12.39 9.37
C GLU A 23 23.33 10.88 9.38
N HIS A 24 24.60 10.51 9.54
CA HIS A 24 24.98 9.10 9.63
C HIS A 24 24.40 8.41 10.87
N ILE A 25 24.40 9.06 12.03
CA ILE A 25 23.81 8.53 13.26
C ILE A 25 22.30 8.36 13.11
N LEU A 26 21.59 9.35 12.55
CA LEU A 26 20.15 9.28 12.34
C LEU A 26 19.78 8.17 11.35
N GLU A 27 20.58 7.98 10.30
CA GLU A 27 20.40 6.94 9.31
C GLU A 27 20.62 5.55 9.91
N GLU A 28 21.74 5.31 10.59
CA GLU A 28 22.06 4.04 11.27
C GLU A 28 21.07 3.67 12.38
N ALA A 29 20.53 4.70 13.06
CA ALA A 29 19.51 4.51 14.09
C ALA A 29 18.10 4.30 13.50
N GLU A 30 17.94 4.31 12.17
CA GLU A 30 16.63 4.31 11.49
C GLU A 30 15.67 5.37 12.08
N TYR A 31 16.23 6.52 12.49
CA TYR A 31 15.48 7.60 13.12
C TYR A 31 14.83 8.48 12.07
N TRP A 32 13.88 7.88 11.33
CA TRP A 32 13.22 8.51 10.20
C TRP A 32 11.82 9.04 10.54
N PRO A 33 11.42 10.20 10.01
CA PRO A 33 10.05 10.65 10.09
C PRO A 33 9.14 9.69 9.33
N ARG A 34 7.85 9.65 9.76
CA ARG A 34 6.87 8.71 9.23
C ARG A 34 5.59 9.41 8.84
N ILE A 35 5.10 9.11 7.65
CA ILE A 35 3.73 9.36 7.23
C ILE A 35 2.90 8.14 7.57
N HIS A 36 1.72 8.36 8.13
CA HIS A 36 0.78 7.31 8.49
C HIS A 36 -0.59 7.57 7.88
N ALA A 37 -1.19 6.53 7.36
CA ALA A 37 -2.60 6.48 6.99
C ALA A 37 -3.21 5.19 7.53
N GLU A 38 -4.44 5.27 8.01
CA GLU A 38 -5.21 4.09 8.41
C GLU A 38 -6.69 4.25 8.08
N ARG A 39 -7.34 3.12 7.86
CA ARG A 39 -8.77 3.04 7.69
C ARG A 39 -9.31 1.80 8.38
N THR A 40 -10.43 1.97 9.08
CA THR A 40 -11.20 0.89 9.69
C THR A 40 -12.63 0.99 9.17
N SER A 41 -12.94 0.22 8.13
CA SER A 41 -14.26 0.17 7.50
C SER A 41 -14.46 -1.19 6.87
N ASN A 42 -15.62 -1.79 7.07
CA ASN A 42 -15.95 -3.06 6.45
C ASN A 42 -16.34 -2.83 4.99
N ILE A 43 -15.53 -3.30 4.08
CA ILE A 43 -15.77 -3.18 2.63
C ILE A 43 -15.71 -4.56 2.01
N ILE A 44 -16.70 -4.89 1.18
CA ILE A 44 -16.72 -6.12 0.40
C ILE A 44 -16.51 -5.77 -1.06
N VAL A 45 -15.40 -6.21 -1.63
CA VAL A 45 -15.10 -6.07 -3.05
C VAL A 45 -15.48 -7.37 -3.76
N ARG A 46 -16.42 -7.28 -4.72
CA ARG A 46 -16.90 -8.45 -5.48
C ARG A 46 -17.31 -8.09 -6.90
N THR A 47 -17.22 -9.06 -7.81
CA THR A 47 -17.74 -8.92 -9.17
C THR A 47 -19.19 -9.41 -9.22
N ARG A 48 -20.14 -8.58 -9.65
CA ARG A 48 -21.56 -8.96 -9.80
C ARG A 48 -21.99 -9.22 -11.23
N HIS A 49 -21.33 -8.62 -12.20
CA HIS A 49 -21.73 -8.74 -13.59
C HIS A 49 -21.00 -9.89 -14.29
N GLN A 50 -21.74 -10.73 -14.99
CA GLN A 50 -21.20 -11.84 -15.80
C GLN A 50 -20.16 -11.41 -16.84
N ASN A 51 -20.11 -10.13 -17.19
CA ASN A 51 -19.17 -9.56 -18.16
C ASN A 51 -17.94 -8.86 -17.54
N LYS A 52 -17.85 -8.78 -16.21
CA LYS A 52 -16.69 -8.20 -15.52
C LYS A 52 -16.05 -9.28 -14.66
N TYR A 53 -14.92 -9.76 -15.10
CA TYR A 53 -14.19 -10.83 -14.41
C TYR A 53 -13.30 -10.33 -13.27
N LYS A 54 -13.10 -9.01 -13.12
CA LYS A 54 -12.22 -8.41 -12.12
C LYS A 54 -12.88 -7.17 -11.51
N ALA A 55 -12.85 -7.08 -10.18
CA ALA A 55 -13.19 -5.90 -9.40
C ALA A 55 -11.96 -5.41 -8.64
N ALA A 56 -11.73 -4.11 -8.60
CA ALA A 56 -10.69 -3.49 -7.81
C ALA A 56 -11.26 -2.24 -7.12
N TRP A 57 -10.92 -2.02 -5.87
CA TRP A 57 -11.38 -0.89 -5.07
C TRP A 57 -10.25 -0.25 -4.30
N CYS A 58 -10.15 1.08 -4.32
CA CYS A 58 -9.18 1.78 -3.49
C CYS A 58 -9.66 1.80 -2.04
N TYR A 59 -9.05 0.96 -1.21
CA TYR A 59 -9.37 0.87 0.21
C TYR A 59 -8.75 2.00 1.02
N LEU A 60 -7.51 2.37 0.74
CA LEU A 60 -6.76 3.38 1.49
C LEU A 60 -5.82 4.15 0.56
N LEU A 61 -5.71 5.46 0.81
CA LEU A 61 -4.78 6.35 0.13
C LEU A 61 -3.90 7.04 1.18
N SER A 62 -2.59 6.98 1.03
CA SER A 62 -1.66 7.67 1.92
C SER A 62 -1.73 9.20 1.73
N PRO A 63 -1.32 10.00 2.72
CA PRO A 63 -0.91 11.37 2.48
C PRO A 63 0.23 11.42 1.44
N PRO A 64 0.48 12.59 0.81
CA PRO A 64 1.61 12.73 -0.09
C PRO A 64 2.94 12.63 0.67
N LEU A 65 3.95 12.04 0.06
CA LEU A 65 5.31 12.13 0.55
C LEU A 65 5.71 13.62 0.57
N PRO A 66 6.24 14.15 1.69
CA PRO A 66 6.57 15.57 1.78
C PRO A 66 7.50 16.02 0.67
N ALA A 67 7.28 17.26 0.22
CA ALA A 67 8.08 17.89 -0.84
C ALA A 67 8.98 19.02 -0.29
N GLU A 68 9.02 19.19 1.04
CA GLU A 68 9.77 20.27 1.68
C GLU A 68 11.24 19.91 1.84
N GLY A 69 12.13 20.80 1.40
CA GLY A 69 13.58 20.66 1.48
C GLY A 69 14.25 20.50 0.12
N ASN A 70 15.53 20.25 0.13
CA ASN A 70 16.31 19.99 -1.08
C ASN A 70 15.78 18.70 -1.72
N ASP A 71 15.10 18.79 -2.85
CA ASP A 71 14.41 17.68 -3.58
C ASP A 71 15.25 16.39 -3.75
N MET A 72 16.54 16.47 -3.49
CA MET A 72 17.49 15.37 -3.64
C MET A 72 17.57 14.44 -2.41
N LEU A 73 17.05 14.84 -1.24
CA LEU A 73 17.30 14.13 0.02
C LEU A 73 16.10 13.34 0.56
N GLN A 74 14.87 13.74 0.22
CA GLN A 74 13.68 13.04 0.74
C GLN A 74 13.40 11.75 -0.04
N LYS A 75 14.05 10.68 0.37
CA LYS A 75 13.86 9.35 -0.21
C LYS A 75 13.08 8.47 0.76
N ALA A 76 12.04 7.83 0.27
CA ALA A 76 11.39 6.76 1.04
C ALA A 76 12.42 5.69 1.38
N ARG A 77 12.44 5.24 2.64
CA ARG A 77 13.33 4.20 3.17
C ARG A 77 12.61 2.89 3.38
N ARG A 78 11.40 2.98 3.94
CA ARG A 78 10.60 1.81 4.26
C ARG A 78 9.12 2.11 4.04
N VAL A 79 8.42 1.13 3.52
CA VAL A 79 6.95 1.11 3.44
C VAL A 79 6.45 -0.12 4.18
N THR A 80 5.57 0.10 5.17
CA THR A 80 4.90 -0.98 5.88
C THR A 80 3.41 -0.90 5.59
N ILE A 81 2.83 -2.00 5.11
CA ILE A 81 1.40 -2.12 4.86
C ILE A 81 0.86 -3.25 5.73
N LYS A 82 -0.18 -2.95 6.51
CA LYS A 82 -0.89 -3.94 7.32
C LYS A 82 -2.35 -3.98 6.89
N ILE A 83 -2.92 -5.17 6.79
CA ILE A 83 -4.28 -5.39 6.31
C ILE A 83 -4.94 -6.45 7.18
N GLN A 84 -6.21 -6.25 7.53
CA GLN A 84 -7.08 -7.27 8.10
C GLN A 84 -8.18 -7.60 7.11
N ALA A 85 -8.23 -8.83 6.65
CA ALA A 85 -9.15 -9.27 5.59
C ALA A 85 -9.40 -10.77 5.65
N HIS A 86 -10.39 -11.22 4.85
CA HIS A 86 -10.60 -12.62 4.50
C HIS A 86 -11.30 -12.72 3.13
N ASP A 87 -11.36 -13.92 2.56
CA ASP A 87 -12.12 -14.20 1.34
C ASP A 87 -13.60 -14.53 1.65
N GLN A 88 -14.36 -15.07 0.68
CA GLN A 88 -15.77 -15.46 0.84
C GLN A 88 -15.99 -16.67 1.77
N GLY A 89 -14.94 -17.36 2.23
CA GLY A 89 -15.04 -18.47 3.15
C GLY A 89 -15.37 -19.84 2.53
N TRP A 90 -15.53 -19.93 1.21
CA TRP A 90 -15.82 -21.19 0.52
C TRP A 90 -15.23 -21.21 -0.89
N VAL A 91 -15.00 -22.41 -1.41
CA VAL A 91 -14.52 -22.64 -2.78
C VAL A 91 -15.07 -23.95 -3.32
N ASN A 92 -15.45 -23.96 -4.58
CA ASN A 92 -15.91 -25.17 -5.25
C ASN A 92 -14.75 -26.12 -5.62
N ASP A 93 -13.62 -25.54 -6.03
CA ASP A 93 -12.41 -26.26 -6.41
C ASP A 93 -11.20 -25.66 -5.69
N PRO A 94 -10.66 -26.35 -4.66
CA PRO A 94 -9.48 -25.88 -3.93
C PRO A 94 -8.22 -25.74 -4.80
N SER A 95 -8.17 -26.36 -5.97
CA SER A 95 -7.04 -26.26 -6.89
C SER A 95 -7.07 -24.98 -7.74
N ALA A 96 -8.19 -24.24 -7.73
CA ALA A 96 -8.36 -23.05 -8.57
C ALA A 96 -7.52 -21.83 -8.12
N GLY A 97 -6.94 -21.88 -6.92
CA GLY A 97 -6.19 -20.75 -6.33
C GLY A 97 -7.07 -19.70 -5.66
N ALA A 98 -6.45 -18.74 -4.97
CA ALA A 98 -7.12 -17.61 -4.34
C ALA A 98 -7.34 -16.50 -5.39
N TRP A 99 -8.57 -15.96 -5.44
CA TRP A 99 -8.94 -14.91 -6.39
C TRP A 99 -9.39 -13.63 -5.69
N SER A 100 -8.92 -13.43 -4.47
CA SER A 100 -9.03 -12.18 -3.72
C SER A 100 -7.66 -11.81 -3.15
N TRP A 101 -7.19 -10.57 -3.45
CA TRP A 101 -5.83 -10.15 -3.13
C TRP A 101 -5.72 -8.64 -2.98
N PHE A 102 -4.51 -8.15 -2.70
CA PHE A 102 -4.19 -6.73 -2.54
C PHE A 102 -3.04 -6.31 -3.43
N GLU A 103 -3.14 -5.11 -3.96
CA GLU A 103 -2.09 -4.45 -4.75
C GLU A 103 -1.84 -3.04 -4.23
N ALA A 104 -0.60 -2.57 -4.34
CA ALA A 104 -0.24 -1.17 -4.16
C ALA A 104 0.02 -0.52 -5.53
N ILE A 105 -0.31 0.78 -5.64
CA ILE A 105 0.05 1.62 -6.78
C ILE A 105 0.57 2.96 -6.30
N ILE A 106 1.41 3.61 -7.10
CA ILE A 106 1.87 4.98 -6.87
C ILE A 106 1.01 5.95 -7.66
N ILE A 107 0.43 6.93 -6.98
CA ILE A 107 -0.33 8.03 -7.58
C ILE A 107 0.56 9.27 -7.61
N LYS A 108 0.78 9.83 -8.80
CA LYS A 108 1.61 11.00 -8.99
C LYS A 108 0.82 12.30 -8.72
N PRO A 109 1.47 13.39 -8.27
CA PRO A 109 0.80 14.67 -7.98
C PRO A 109 0.02 15.26 -9.17
N HIS A 110 0.46 15.01 -10.39
CA HIS A 110 -0.18 15.49 -11.61
C HIS A 110 -1.36 14.63 -12.08
N ASP A 111 -1.58 13.46 -11.48
CA ASP A 111 -2.71 12.56 -11.78
C ASP A 111 -3.99 13.03 -11.08
N THR A 112 -4.37 14.31 -11.24
CA THR A 112 -5.49 14.94 -10.50
C THR A 112 -6.82 14.24 -10.73
N GLN A 113 -7.08 13.75 -11.94
CA GLN A 113 -8.30 13.02 -12.26
C GLN A 113 -8.36 11.69 -11.48
N LYS A 114 -7.25 10.98 -11.41
CA LYS A 114 -7.13 9.71 -10.68
C LYS A 114 -7.27 9.94 -9.18
N LEU A 115 -6.65 11.00 -8.65
CA LEU A 115 -6.81 11.40 -7.25
C LEU A 115 -8.28 11.67 -6.91
N SER A 116 -9.01 12.38 -7.79
CA SER A 116 -10.44 12.63 -7.62
C SER A 116 -11.24 11.33 -7.55
N TRP A 117 -10.99 10.37 -8.43
CA TRP A 117 -11.67 9.07 -8.41
C TRP A 117 -11.43 8.30 -7.11
N PHE A 118 -10.18 8.25 -6.65
CA PHE A 118 -9.85 7.57 -5.39
C PHE A 118 -10.45 8.28 -4.17
N SER A 119 -10.42 9.60 -4.13
CA SER A 119 -11.08 10.38 -3.07
C SER A 119 -12.57 10.12 -3.02
N THR A 120 -13.24 10.14 -4.17
CA THR A 120 -14.68 9.83 -4.26
C THR A 120 -14.97 8.38 -3.80
N ALA A 121 -14.12 7.42 -4.17
CA ALA A 121 -14.24 6.05 -3.71
C ALA A 121 -14.09 5.93 -2.20
N LEU A 122 -13.16 6.68 -1.60
CA LEU A 122 -12.93 6.68 -0.16
C LEU A 122 -14.09 7.33 0.61
N GLU A 123 -14.69 8.37 0.06
CA GLU A 123 -15.85 9.09 0.65
C GLU A 123 -17.15 8.29 0.53
N ALA A 124 -17.36 7.60 -0.59
CA ALA A 124 -18.58 6.84 -0.86
C ALA A 124 -18.69 5.54 -0.04
N ALA A 125 -17.61 5.06 0.55
CA ALA A 125 -17.60 3.82 1.29
C ALA A 125 -18.19 3.98 2.69
N THR A 126 -19.49 3.85 2.80
CA THR A 126 -20.21 3.53 4.02
C THR A 126 -20.20 2.01 4.25
N ASP A 127 -20.42 1.58 5.48
CA ASP A 127 -20.15 0.28 6.12
C ASP A 127 -20.36 -1.03 5.36
N VAL A 128 -20.99 -1.05 4.21
CA VAL A 128 -21.09 -2.21 3.31
C VAL A 128 -21.11 -1.71 1.88
N PHE A 129 -19.96 -1.70 1.22
CA PHE A 129 -19.90 -1.37 -0.18
C PHE A 129 -19.89 -2.63 -1.05
N SER A 130 -20.91 -2.76 -1.86
CA SER A 130 -20.92 -3.65 -3.00
C SER A 130 -20.46 -2.88 -4.23
N ALA A 131 -19.47 -3.37 -4.95
CA ALA A 131 -18.95 -2.76 -6.19
C ALA A 131 -19.96 -2.71 -7.35
N ASP A 132 -21.26 -2.67 -7.03
CA ASP A 132 -22.37 -2.60 -7.97
C ASP A 132 -22.83 -1.19 -8.32
N SER A 133 -22.28 -0.16 -7.67
CA SER A 133 -22.61 1.19 -8.08
C SER A 133 -22.02 1.44 -9.48
N ASP A 134 -22.80 2.12 -10.32
CA ASP A 134 -22.38 2.67 -11.62
C ASP A 134 -21.24 3.71 -11.52
N LEU A 135 -20.56 3.78 -10.39
CA LEU A 135 -19.27 4.46 -10.31
C LEU A 135 -18.40 3.87 -11.39
N PRO A 136 -17.73 4.71 -12.19
CA PRO A 136 -16.96 4.26 -13.33
C PRO A 136 -15.83 3.34 -12.84
N PHE A 137 -16.19 2.08 -12.74
CA PHE A 137 -15.27 0.96 -12.60
C PHE A 137 -14.65 0.70 -13.98
N VAL A 138 -14.33 1.78 -14.66
CA VAL A 138 -13.42 1.75 -15.77
C VAL A 138 -12.13 1.28 -15.16
N ASP A 139 -11.53 0.29 -15.72
CA ASP A 139 -10.20 -0.13 -15.32
C ASP A 139 -9.21 1.06 -15.52
N PRO A 140 -9.25 2.09 -14.65
CA PRO A 140 -8.37 3.25 -14.73
C PRO A 140 -6.95 2.84 -14.35
N LEU A 141 -6.79 1.56 -14.05
CA LEU A 141 -5.59 0.94 -13.50
C LEU A 141 -4.77 0.24 -14.58
N CYS A 142 -5.23 0.25 -15.85
CA CYS A 142 -4.47 -0.36 -16.95
C CYS A 142 -3.06 0.21 -17.11
N ASP A 143 -2.89 1.51 -16.79
CA ASP A 143 -1.64 2.24 -17.01
C ASP A 143 -0.75 2.36 -15.78
N PHE A 144 -1.08 1.71 -14.66
CA PHE A 144 -0.27 1.75 -13.46
C PHE A 144 0.64 0.54 -13.34
N THR A 145 1.87 0.77 -12.91
CA THR A 145 2.69 -0.29 -12.32
C THR A 145 2.04 -0.71 -11.02
N ARG A 146 1.82 -2.01 -10.86
CA ARG A 146 1.14 -2.61 -9.71
C ARG A 146 2.11 -3.48 -8.96
N TRP A 147 2.10 -3.35 -7.65
CA TRP A 147 2.89 -4.18 -6.76
C TRP A 147 1.96 -5.07 -5.96
N HIS A 148 2.09 -6.37 -6.14
CA HIS A 148 1.31 -7.36 -5.40
C HIS A 148 1.75 -7.37 -3.94
N ILE A 149 0.78 -7.34 -3.02
CA ILE A 149 1.04 -7.31 -1.58
C ILE A 149 0.86 -8.71 -1.01
N ASN A 150 -0.36 -9.25 -1.10
CA ASN A 150 -0.71 -10.55 -0.55
C ASN A 150 -2.08 -11.02 -1.09
N GLU A 151 -2.31 -12.33 -1.04
CA GLU A 151 -3.60 -12.97 -1.30
C GLU A 151 -4.27 -13.32 0.03
N ASN A 152 -5.60 -13.34 0.07
CA ASN A 152 -6.33 -13.93 1.19
C ASN A 152 -6.11 -15.45 1.22
N ALA A 153 -6.16 -16.05 2.41
CA ALA A 153 -6.20 -17.50 2.48
C ALA A 153 -7.48 -18.04 1.84
N LEU A 154 -7.33 -19.14 1.13
CA LEU A 154 -8.39 -19.76 0.37
C LEU A 154 -9.46 -20.35 1.29
N ALA A 155 -10.72 -19.99 1.05
CA ALA A 155 -11.90 -20.52 1.74
C ALA A 155 -11.85 -20.35 3.26
N ASP A 156 -11.36 -19.22 3.74
CA ASP A 156 -11.26 -18.90 5.17
C ASP A 156 -12.08 -17.66 5.53
N GLU A 157 -13.13 -17.80 6.34
CA GLU A 157 -13.94 -16.71 6.87
C GLU A 157 -13.31 -16.01 8.09
N CYS A 158 -12.21 -16.54 8.61
CA CYS A 158 -11.54 -15.93 9.75
C CYS A 158 -10.77 -14.69 9.30
N LYS A 159 -10.87 -13.61 10.06
CA LYS A 159 -10.05 -12.42 9.84
C LYS A 159 -8.58 -12.77 9.96
N GLN A 160 -7.85 -12.53 8.90
CA GLN A 160 -6.41 -12.70 8.85
C GLN A 160 -5.72 -11.34 8.86
N SER A 161 -4.56 -11.31 9.50
CA SER A 161 -3.68 -10.14 9.51
C SER A 161 -2.52 -10.37 8.55
N HIS A 162 -2.44 -9.56 7.52
CA HIS A 162 -1.33 -9.53 6.59
C HIS A 162 -0.43 -8.34 6.92
N SER A 163 0.87 -8.53 6.88
CA SER A 163 1.85 -7.46 7.06
C SER A 163 2.98 -7.65 6.07
N VAL A 164 3.26 -6.60 5.31
CA VAL A 164 4.41 -6.55 4.41
C VAL A 164 5.26 -5.35 4.75
N VAL A 165 6.58 -5.54 4.69
CA VAL A 165 7.57 -4.49 4.89
C VAL A 165 8.51 -4.49 3.68
N TRP A 166 8.54 -3.37 2.98
CA TRP A 166 9.43 -3.14 1.86
C TRP A 166 10.44 -2.06 2.22
N THR A 167 11.70 -2.33 2.00
CA THR A 167 12.81 -1.39 2.29
C THR A 167 13.50 -0.99 0.99
N ARG A 168 14.08 0.21 0.98
CA ARG A 168 14.81 0.70 -0.18
C ARG A 168 16.08 -0.11 -0.47
N GLU A 169 16.73 -0.60 0.57
CA GLU A 169 18.07 -1.19 0.57
C GLU A 169 18.07 -2.72 0.61
N ALA A 170 16.90 -3.35 0.42
CA ALA A 170 16.91 -4.79 0.30
C ALA A 170 17.83 -5.15 -0.86
N GLU A 171 18.93 -5.81 -0.52
CA GLU A 171 19.77 -6.48 -1.50
C GLU A 171 18.89 -7.46 -2.28
N ASP A 172 19.14 -7.58 -3.58
CA ASP A 172 18.57 -8.63 -4.41
C ASP A 172 19.09 -9.98 -3.86
N LEU A 173 18.54 -10.40 -2.72
CA LEU A 173 18.74 -11.76 -2.25
C LEU A 173 18.12 -12.64 -3.33
N GLU A 174 18.99 -13.31 -4.09
CA GLU A 174 18.63 -14.39 -4.99
C GLU A 174 17.88 -15.47 -4.19
N PHE A 175 16.59 -15.24 -3.92
CA PHE A 175 15.70 -16.28 -3.45
C PHE A 175 15.32 -17.16 -4.62
N SER A 176 16.19 -18.14 -4.89
CA SER A 176 15.93 -19.28 -5.73
C SER A 176 14.92 -20.24 -5.08
N ASN A 177 13.70 -19.81 -4.84
CA ASN A 177 12.57 -20.69 -4.55
C ASN A 177 11.45 -20.38 -5.52
N ALA A 178 11.39 -21.19 -6.57
CA ALA A 178 10.47 -21.10 -7.71
C ALA A 178 8.99 -21.30 -7.34
N ASP A 179 8.63 -21.52 -6.07
CA ASP A 179 7.29 -21.88 -5.61
C ASP A 179 6.66 -20.89 -4.60
N GLY A 180 7.24 -19.70 -4.42
CA GLY A 180 6.61 -18.64 -3.60
C GLY A 180 5.62 -17.81 -4.40
N PRO A 181 4.57 -17.20 -3.77
CA PRO A 181 3.66 -16.33 -4.47
C PRO A 181 4.42 -15.21 -5.17
N LYS A 182 4.32 -15.18 -6.50
CA LYS A 182 4.90 -14.14 -7.36
C LYS A 182 4.38 -12.78 -6.90
N GLY A 183 5.25 -11.90 -6.39
CA GLY A 183 4.87 -10.53 -6.03
C GLY A 183 5.57 -9.93 -4.82
N ARG A 184 6.26 -10.71 -3.99
CA ARG A 184 7.04 -10.18 -2.87
C ARG A 184 8.32 -9.45 -3.28
N GLU A 185 8.87 -9.76 -4.45
CA GLU A 185 10.17 -9.24 -4.90
C GLU A 185 10.11 -7.81 -5.42
N ASP A 186 8.97 -7.39 -5.99
CA ASP A 186 8.84 -6.07 -6.64
C ASP A 186 8.57 -4.90 -5.67
N GLY A 187 8.26 -5.17 -4.41
CA GLY A 187 7.90 -4.12 -3.44
C GLY A 187 9.05 -3.17 -3.08
N HIS A 188 10.28 -3.63 -3.20
CA HIS A 188 11.46 -2.78 -3.02
C HIS A 188 11.57 -1.73 -4.14
N GLU A 189 11.15 -2.08 -5.35
CA GLU A 189 11.07 -1.15 -6.47
C GLU A 189 10.03 -0.06 -6.22
N LEU A 190 8.89 -0.39 -5.59
CA LEU A 190 7.91 0.62 -5.17
C LEU A 190 8.58 1.68 -4.30
N VAL A 191 9.32 1.25 -3.26
CA VAL A 191 10.00 2.19 -2.34
C VAL A 191 11.03 3.04 -3.07
N ARG A 192 11.80 2.45 -4.01
CA ARG A 192 12.78 3.16 -4.83
C ARG A 192 12.15 4.17 -5.79
N SER A 193 10.92 3.88 -6.25
CA SER A 193 10.18 4.69 -7.24
C SER A 193 9.41 5.85 -6.63
N LEU A 194 9.21 5.87 -5.30
CA LEU A 194 8.52 6.95 -4.59
C LEU A 194 9.33 8.25 -4.65
N LYS A 195 8.64 9.33 -5.00
CA LYS A 195 9.17 10.69 -5.08
C LYS A 195 8.35 11.64 -4.21
N PRO A 196 8.89 12.81 -3.82
CA PRO A 196 8.13 13.85 -3.15
C PRO A 196 6.82 14.17 -3.88
N GLY A 197 5.74 14.28 -3.12
CA GLY A 197 4.39 14.48 -3.62
C GLY A 197 3.63 13.21 -4.04
N ASP A 198 4.29 12.07 -4.23
CA ASP A 198 3.64 10.81 -4.54
C ASP A 198 2.82 10.30 -3.35
N ARG A 199 1.80 9.50 -3.66
CA ARG A 199 0.96 8.79 -2.69
C ARG A 199 0.94 7.30 -3.01
N ILE A 200 0.73 6.48 -2.01
CA ILE A 200 0.44 5.05 -2.19
C ILE A 200 -1.06 4.83 -2.05
N ALA A 201 -1.67 4.20 -3.04
CA ALA A 201 -3.03 3.69 -2.94
C ALA A 201 -3.01 2.17 -2.75
N LEU A 202 -3.72 1.69 -1.72
CA LEU A 202 -3.96 0.29 -1.46
C LEU A 202 -5.26 -0.13 -2.14
N LEU A 203 -5.17 -1.10 -3.00
CA LEU A 203 -6.28 -1.67 -3.75
C LEU A 203 -6.65 -3.04 -3.18
N ALA A 204 -7.94 -3.25 -2.93
CA ALA A 204 -8.52 -4.57 -2.69
C ALA A 204 -9.13 -5.07 -3.98
N LEU A 205 -8.87 -6.33 -4.34
CA LEU A 205 -9.27 -6.92 -5.61
C LEU A 205 -9.99 -8.24 -5.39
N ALA A 206 -10.94 -8.53 -6.29
CA ALA A 206 -11.56 -9.83 -6.43
C ALA A 206 -11.70 -10.16 -7.91
N GLN A 207 -11.53 -11.43 -8.29
CA GLN A 207 -11.65 -11.89 -9.66
C GLN A 207 -12.63 -13.06 -9.72
N TYR A 208 -13.39 -13.12 -10.82
CA TYR A 208 -14.47 -14.05 -11.09
C TYR A 208 -15.75 -13.86 -10.24
N PRO A 209 -16.92 -14.20 -10.79
CA PRO A 209 -18.18 -14.17 -10.05
C PRO A 209 -18.15 -15.05 -8.81
N SER A 210 -18.75 -14.56 -7.74
CA SER A 210 -18.83 -15.19 -6.40
C SER A 210 -17.55 -15.15 -5.58
N TRP A 211 -16.46 -14.57 -6.08
CA TRP A 211 -15.31 -14.26 -5.25
C TRP A 211 -15.47 -12.89 -4.58
N GLU A 212 -15.18 -12.85 -3.30
CA GLU A 212 -15.29 -11.64 -2.48
C GLU A 212 -13.99 -11.41 -1.71
N ASN A 213 -13.63 -10.13 -1.55
CA ASN A 213 -12.55 -9.68 -0.69
C ASN A 213 -13.19 -8.83 0.42
N HIS A 214 -13.23 -9.36 1.64
CA HIS A 214 -13.76 -8.70 2.82
C HIS A 214 -12.63 -8.00 3.57
N VAL A 215 -12.62 -6.68 3.55
CA VAL A 215 -11.57 -5.86 4.17
C VAL A 215 -12.13 -5.13 5.38
N PHE A 216 -11.47 -5.22 6.52
CA PHE A 216 -11.90 -4.63 7.80
C PHE A 216 -11.06 -3.43 8.20
N SER A 217 -9.76 -3.52 8.01
CA SER A 217 -8.86 -2.42 8.31
C SER A 217 -7.59 -2.54 7.48
N ALA A 218 -6.95 -1.40 7.25
CA ALA A 218 -5.60 -1.35 6.73
C ALA A 218 -4.87 -0.11 7.21
N SER A 219 -3.54 -0.20 7.24
CA SER A 219 -2.66 0.94 7.45
C SER A 219 -1.50 0.93 6.47
N ILE A 220 -1.01 2.13 6.14
CA ILE A 220 0.20 2.37 5.36
C ILE A 220 1.09 3.30 6.18
N ASP A 221 2.30 2.86 6.46
CA ASP A 221 3.36 3.67 7.03
C ASP A 221 4.47 3.86 5.98
N ILE A 222 4.88 5.11 5.74
CA ILE A 222 5.99 5.45 4.86
C ILE A 222 7.04 6.18 5.70
N GLU A 223 8.18 5.56 5.89
CA GLU A 223 9.34 6.16 6.55
C GLU A 223 10.29 6.70 5.48
N TYR A 224 10.82 7.91 5.71
CA TYR A 224 11.62 8.61 4.72
C TYR A 224 12.80 9.36 5.36
N ALA A 225 13.90 9.53 4.62
CA ALA A 225 14.99 10.38 5.05
C ALA A 225 14.54 11.84 5.03
N ALA A 226 14.87 12.60 6.09
CA ALA A 226 14.54 14.01 6.26
C ALA A 226 15.76 14.92 6.03
#